data_8498649f89f748fdd7fadcd63fe5b116
#
_entry.id   8498649f89f748fdd7fadcd63fe5b116
#
_cell.length_a   1.000
_cell.length_b   1.000
_cell.length_c   1.000
_cell.angle_alpha   90.00
_cell.angle_beta   90.00
_cell.angle_gamma   90.00
#
_symmetry.space_group_name_H-M   'P 1'
#
loop_
_entity.id
_entity.type
_entity.pdbx_description
1 polymer ?
#
loop_
_entity_poly.entity_id
_entity_poly.type
_entity_poly.pdbx_seq_one_letter_code
_entity_poly.pdbx_strand_id
1 'polypeptide(L)'
;MDQAELADGLGFHTYWIAEIHCQPRFSLLSAPYVVLGAVAQRTRRLRLGVAVNTLPVHHPVELAEQAAMLDLVSGGRMEFAAGGGHPHSRVYECFGADHRSTYDYMAEAIDLIGRAWSSETLTFRGKFFDIPGVVVNPKPIQKPLPPIYMATSSIEGVAVGARLGVNLFLPIHTRTPEQVMEYAGAYWNGLRAHGHDPAERALGLLMPVHLAPTTAQARARCEAGVMSYFKTISDMRTEYTAWLIRRAVELPARLRTAAGARVEFETVCQQHAVIGDSALALDKIGELTQKTGASAVLAWFNIGAVPHAAVKESMEQFAAEVMPKL
;
A
#
# COMPACT_ATOMS: atom_id res chain seq x y z
N MET A 1 -8.50 -8.88 -13.69
CA MET A 1 -8.53 -10.34 -13.52
C MET A 1 -7.30 -10.96 -14.19
N ASP A 2 -7.05 -10.74 -15.48
CA ASP A 2 -5.94 -11.36 -16.24
C ASP A 2 -4.56 -11.17 -15.62
N GLN A 3 -4.26 -9.98 -15.06
CA GLN A 3 -2.99 -9.73 -14.36
C GLN A 3 -2.85 -10.56 -13.08
N ALA A 4 -3.94 -10.82 -12.36
CA ALA A 4 -3.91 -11.64 -11.16
C ALA A 4 -3.69 -13.13 -11.50
N GLU A 5 -4.34 -13.63 -12.54
CA GLU A 5 -4.12 -15.00 -13.04
C GLU A 5 -2.70 -15.18 -13.58
N LEU A 6 -2.21 -14.17 -14.31
CA LEU A 6 -0.83 -14.14 -14.76
C LEU A 6 0.15 -14.17 -13.59
N ALA A 7 -0.08 -13.34 -12.56
CA ALA A 7 0.76 -13.31 -11.36
C ALA A 7 0.78 -14.66 -10.61
N ASP A 8 -0.38 -15.34 -10.49
CA ASP A 8 -0.46 -16.69 -9.91
C ASP A 8 0.35 -17.71 -10.73
N GLY A 9 0.22 -17.65 -12.07
CA GLY A 9 0.96 -18.52 -12.97
C GLY A 9 2.47 -18.30 -12.95
N LEU A 10 2.90 -17.05 -12.82
CA LEU A 10 4.31 -16.66 -12.77
C LEU A 10 4.96 -16.85 -11.38
N GLY A 11 4.18 -17.16 -10.35
CA GLY A 11 4.71 -17.45 -9.01
C GLY A 11 4.96 -16.20 -8.15
N PHE A 12 4.31 -15.07 -8.44
CA PHE A 12 4.31 -13.95 -7.51
C PHE A 12 3.71 -14.36 -6.16
N HIS A 13 4.22 -13.76 -5.08
CA HIS A 13 3.78 -14.13 -3.73
C HIS A 13 2.41 -13.55 -3.38
N THR A 14 2.21 -12.24 -3.57
CA THR A 14 0.97 -11.56 -3.18
C THR A 14 0.51 -10.60 -4.27
N TYR A 15 -0.79 -10.56 -4.50
CA TYR A 15 -1.46 -9.59 -5.36
C TYR A 15 -2.14 -8.53 -4.52
N TRP A 16 -1.60 -7.32 -4.57
CA TRP A 16 -2.12 -6.17 -3.85
C TRP A 16 -2.95 -5.29 -4.77
N ILE A 17 -4.13 -4.87 -4.31
CA ILE A 17 -4.95 -3.87 -4.99
C ILE A 17 -5.22 -2.69 -4.06
N ALA A 18 -5.32 -1.49 -4.65
CA ALA A 18 -5.63 -0.30 -3.88
C ALA A 18 -7.13 -0.16 -3.61
N GLU A 19 -7.50 0.55 -2.56
CA GLU A 19 -8.84 1.08 -2.34
C GLU A 19 -8.84 2.57 -2.65
N ILE A 20 -9.68 2.98 -3.60
CA ILE A 20 -9.78 4.39 -4.03
C ILE A 20 -11.25 4.78 -4.17
N HIS A 21 -11.62 5.84 -3.49
CA HIS A 21 -12.96 6.43 -3.56
C HIS A 21 -12.94 7.82 -4.16
N CYS A 22 -14.03 8.21 -4.82
CA CYS A 22 -14.30 9.57 -5.29
C CYS A 22 -13.23 10.16 -6.25
N GLN A 23 -12.41 9.31 -6.87
CA GLN A 23 -11.32 9.73 -7.78
C GLN A 23 -11.25 8.85 -9.05
N PRO A 24 -12.25 8.95 -9.96
CA PRO A 24 -12.34 8.07 -11.12
C PRO A 24 -11.17 8.22 -12.12
N ARG A 25 -10.48 9.36 -12.12
CA ARG A 25 -9.26 9.56 -12.92
C ARG A 25 -8.05 8.78 -12.38
N PHE A 26 -8.09 8.39 -11.10
CA PHE A 26 -7.03 7.65 -10.46
C PHE A 26 -7.30 6.14 -10.49
N SER A 27 -8.48 5.73 -10.02
CA SER A 27 -8.91 4.33 -10.00
C SER A 27 -10.43 4.23 -9.81
N LEU A 28 -11.01 3.14 -10.31
CA LEU A 28 -12.42 2.78 -10.10
C LEU A 28 -12.61 1.77 -8.96
N LEU A 29 -11.55 1.42 -8.24
CA LEU A 29 -11.54 0.31 -7.29
C LEU A 29 -11.99 0.76 -5.90
N SER A 30 -13.31 0.93 -5.74
CA SER A 30 -13.95 1.37 -4.49
C SER A 30 -14.39 0.22 -3.57
N ALA A 31 -14.45 -1.02 -4.08
CA ALA A 31 -14.86 -2.20 -3.32
C ALA A 31 -13.85 -3.35 -3.52
N PRO A 32 -12.64 -3.25 -2.95
CA PRO A 32 -11.55 -4.18 -3.22
C PRO A 32 -11.87 -5.61 -2.81
N TYR A 33 -12.59 -5.85 -1.71
CA TYR A 33 -12.94 -7.19 -1.25
C TYR A 33 -13.84 -7.94 -2.22
N VAL A 34 -14.73 -7.25 -2.96
CA VAL A 34 -15.57 -7.84 -4.02
C VAL A 34 -14.67 -8.37 -5.15
N VAL A 35 -13.70 -7.57 -5.58
CA VAL A 35 -12.75 -7.96 -6.64
C VAL A 35 -11.83 -9.08 -6.16
N LEU A 36 -11.28 -8.98 -4.95
CA LEU A 36 -10.40 -10.03 -4.40
C LEU A 36 -11.14 -11.35 -4.17
N GLY A 37 -12.42 -11.32 -3.80
CA GLY A 37 -13.25 -12.52 -3.74
C GLY A 37 -13.34 -13.25 -5.08
N ALA A 38 -13.50 -12.49 -6.18
CA ALA A 38 -13.48 -13.05 -7.53
C ALA A 38 -12.07 -13.55 -7.94
N VAL A 39 -11.00 -12.83 -7.60
CA VAL A 39 -9.60 -13.25 -7.82
C VAL A 39 -9.30 -14.54 -7.06
N ALA A 40 -9.79 -14.66 -5.81
CA ALA A 40 -9.58 -15.84 -4.97
C ALA A 40 -10.04 -17.14 -5.65
N GLN A 41 -11.14 -17.07 -6.44
CA GLN A 41 -11.69 -18.24 -7.13
C GLN A 41 -10.92 -18.58 -8.43
N ARG A 42 -10.16 -17.62 -8.98
CA ARG A 42 -9.42 -17.78 -10.24
C ARG A 42 -7.92 -18.03 -10.03
N THR A 43 -7.45 -17.97 -8.79
CA THR A 43 -6.05 -18.18 -8.40
C THR A 43 -5.94 -19.28 -7.35
N ARG A 44 -4.77 -19.89 -7.20
CA ARG A 44 -4.56 -21.03 -6.30
C ARG A 44 -3.52 -20.78 -5.21
N ARG A 45 -2.44 -20.10 -5.55
CA ARG A 45 -1.27 -19.89 -4.66
C ARG A 45 -1.12 -18.45 -4.24
N LEU A 46 -1.49 -17.54 -5.13
CA LEU A 46 -1.35 -16.09 -4.96
C LEU A 46 -2.06 -15.62 -3.69
N ARG A 47 -1.31 -15.01 -2.78
CA ARG A 47 -1.91 -14.32 -1.63
C ARG A 47 -2.58 -13.03 -2.10
N LEU A 48 -3.54 -12.56 -1.34
CA LEU A 48 -4.46 -11.49 -1.76
C LEU A 48 -4.56 -10.42 -0.69
N GLY A 49 -4.35 -9.17 -1.06
CA GLY A 49 -4.43 -8.08 -0.09
C GLY A 49 -4.89 -6.76 -0.67
N VAL A 50 -5.39 -5.92 0.21
CA VAL A 50 -5.72 -4.52 -0.09
C VAL A 50 -4.57 -3.65 0.42
N ALA A 51 -3.88 -2.96 -0.46
CA ALA A 51 -2.85 -1.99 -0.09
C ALA A 51 -3.23 -0.58 -0.58
N VAL A 52 -3.98 0.15 0.26
CA VAL A 52 -4.31 -0.11 1.65
C VAL A 52 -5.81 -0.03 1.88
N ASN A 53 -6.29 -0.73 2.91
CA ASN A 53 -7.60 -0.42 3.48
C ASN A 53 -7.55 0.99 4.07
N THR A 54 -8.41 1.88 3.60
CA THR A 54 -8.45 3.29 4.04
C THR A 54 -9.18 3.38 5.39
N LEU A 55 -8.47 3.05 6.49
CA LEU A 55 -9.08 2.89 7.81
C LEU A 55 -10.02 4.02 8.23
N PRO A 56 -9.68 5.32 8.01
CA PRO A 56 -10.53 6.40 8.50
C PRO A 56 -11.94 6.48 7.88
N VAL A 57 -12.19 5.75 6.79
CA VAL A 57 -13.51 5.73 6.14
C VAL A 57 -14.29 4.44 6.38
N HIS A 58 -13.74 3.55 7.21
CA HIS A 58 -14.36 2.27 7.56
C HIS A 58 -14.58 2.14 9.07
N HIS A 59 -15.59 1.36 9.45
CA HIS A 59 -15.67 0.87 10.81
C HIS A 59 -14.79 -0.40 10.94
N PRO A 60 -13.87 -0.47 11.93
CA PRO A 60 -12.90 -1.57 12.01
C PRO A 60 -13.53 -2.95 12.23
N VAL A 61 -14.71 -3.05 12.85
CA VAL A 61 -15.44 -4.33 12.98
C VAL A 61 -15.88 -4.83 11.61
N GLU A 62 -16.53 -3.98 10.80
CA GLU A 62 -16.96 -4.33 9.44
C GLU A 62 -15.77 -4.77 8.57
N LEU A 63 -14.67 -4.03 8.68
CA LEU A 63 -13.46 -4.34 7.92
C LEU A 63 -12.82 -5.66 8.37
N ALA A 64 -12.85 -5.96 9.67
CA ALA A 64 -12.40 -7.24 10.22
C ALA A 64 -13.23 -8.43 9.69
N GLU A 65 -14.55 -8.26 9.57
CA GLU A 65 -15.45 -9.26 9.00
C GLU A 65 -15.21 -9.49 7.50
N GLN A 66 -15.08 -8.41 6.71
CA GLN A 66 -14.79 -8.49 5.28
C GLN A 66 -13.44 -9.18 4.99
N ALA A 67 -12.40 -8.82 5.75
CA ALA A 67 -11.08 -9.40 5.61
C ALA A 67 -11.07 -10.88 6.02
N ALA A 68 -11.74 -11.25 7.12
CA ALA A 68 -11.88 -12.64 7.54
C ALA A 68 -12.69 -13.46 6.52
N MET A 69 -13.71 -12.87 5.89
CA MET A 69 -14.45 -13.53 4.81
C MET A 69 -13.56 -13.80 3.60
N LEU A 70 -12.69 -12.83 3.21
CA LEU A 70 -11.70 -13.05 2.14
C LEU A 70 -10.72 -14.16 2.53
N ASP A 71 -10.29 -14.22 3.80
CA ASP A 71 -9.40 -15.28 4.29
C ASP A 71 -10.03 -16.67 4.11
N LEU A 72 -11.29 -16.82 4.49
CA LEU A 72 -12.06 -18.06 4.32
C LEU A 72 -12.21 -18.45 2.85
N VAL A 73 -12.70 -17.56 1.99
CA VAL A 73 -12.97 -17.90 0.58
C VAL A 73 -11.70 -18.09 -0.25
N SER A 74 -10.57 -17.56 0.22
CA SER A 74 -9.25 -17.76 -0.40
C SER A 74 -8.50 -18.97 0.16
N GLY A 75 -9.00 -19.61 1.23
CA GLY A 75 -8.29 -20.71 1.88
C GLY A 75 -7.03 -20.27 2.64
N GLY A 76 -7.09 -19.14 3.36
CA GLY A 76 -5.98 -18.64 4.18
C GLY A 76 -4.92 -17.84 3.43
N ARG A 77 -5.27 -17.25 2.28
CA ARG A 77 -4.34 -16.45 1.45
C ARG A 77 -4.47 -14.94 1.62
N MET A 78 -5.30 -14.48 2.56
CA MET A 78 -5.50 -13.05 2.80
C MET A 78 -4.30 -12.43 3.53
N GLU A 79 -3.92 -11.22 3.14
CA GLU A 79 -3.04 -10.31 3.88
C GLU A 79 -3.72 -8.96 4.05
N PHE A 80 -3.49 -8.31 5.18
CA PHE A 80 -4.16 -7.07 5.53
C PHE A 80 -3.18 -5.91 5.59
N ALA A 81 -3.39 -4.87 4.75
CA ALA A 81 -2.61 -3.65 4.89
C ALA A 81 -3.51 -2.45 5.17
N ALA A 82 -3.15 -1.71 6.22
CA ALA A 82 -3.84 -0.53 6.70
C ALA A 82 -3.15 0.76 6.26
N GLY A 83 -3.94 1.79 5.98
CA GLY A 83 -3.40 3.11 5.67
C GLY A 83 -4.43 4.22 5.83
N GLY A 84 -3.94 5.46 5.75
CA GLY A 84 -4.80 6.65 5.82
C GLY A 84 -5.48 7.01 4.48
N GLY A 85 -5.26 6.21 3.42
CA GLY A 85 -5.74 6.55 2.08
C GLY A 85 -4.97 7.67 1.41
N HIS A 86 -5.46 8.11 0.25
CA HIS A 86 -4.78 9.12 -0.55
C HIS A 86 -5.01 10.54 0.03
N PRO A 87 -3.93 11.26 0.42
CA PRO A 87 -4.06 12.51 1.20
C PRO A 87 -4.60 13.72 0.41
N HIS A 88 -4.78 13.58 -0.90
CA HIS A 88 -5.25 14.66 -1.80
C HIS A 88 -6.61 14.34 -2.41
N SER A 89 -7.37 13.44 -1.82
CA SER A 89 -8.74 13.14 -2.21
C SER A 89 -9.72 13.70 -1.18
N ARG A 90 -10.95 13.98 -1.63
CA ARG A 90 -12.04 14.40 -0.73
C ARG A 90 -12.73 13.21 -0.07
N VAL A 91 -12.00 12.10 0.08
CA VAL A 91 -12.56 10.86 0.63
C VAL A 91 -13.03 11.05 2.08
N TYR A 92 -12.25 11.75 2.87
CA TYR A 92 -12.61 12.01 4.27
C TYR A 92 -13.92 12.80 4.38
N GLU A 93 -14.06 13.85 3.57
CA GLU A 93 -15.27 14.67 3.56
C GLU A 93 -16.48 13.89 3.02
N CYS A 94 -16.28 13.05 2.01
CA CYS A 94 -17.35 12.20 1.46
C CYS A 94 -17.89 11.20 2.47
N PHE A 95 -17.02 10.68 3.34
CA PHE A 95 -17.39 9.69 4.37
C PHE A 95 -17.57 10.30 5.77
N GLY A 96 -17.46 11.63 5.91
CA GLY A 96 -17.58 12.30 7.21
C GLY A 96 -16.46 11.99 8.20
N ALA A 97 -15.30 11.55 7.71
CA ALA A 97 -14.16 11.19 8.55
C ALA A 97 -13.30 12.41 8.92
N ASP A 98 -12.67 12.37 10.10
CA ASP A 98 -11.73 13.40 10.56
C ASP A 98 -10.28 12.99 10.25
N HIS A 99 -9.60 13.76 9.41
CA HIS A 99 -8.21 13.52 9.05
C HIS A 99 -7.17 14.03 10.07
N ARG A 100 -7.60 14.80 11.09
CA ARG A 100 -6.68 15.42 12.08
C ARG A 100 -6.06 14.40 13.03
N SER A 101 -6.76 13.31 13.32
CA SER A 101 -6.32 12.24 14.22
C SER A 101 -6.07 10.92 13.50
N THR A 102 -5.66 10.97 12.22
CA THR A 102 -5.56 9.76 11.37
C THR A 102 -4.69 8.66 11.98
N TYR A 103 -3.52 8.99 12.52
CA TYR A 103 -2.61 7.98 13.06
C TYR A 103 -3.10 7.40 14.40
N ASP A 104 -3.71 8.20 15.29
CA ASP A 104 -4.33 7.69 16.51
C ASP A 104 -5.49 6.75 16.18
N TYR A 105 -6.35 7.17 15.23
CA TYR A 105 -7.46 6.36 14.74
C TYR A 105 -6.99 5.04 14.14
N MET A 106 -5.98 5.09 13.27
CA MET A 106 -5.40 3.89 12.65
C MET A 106 -4.82 2.94 13.68
N ALA A 107 -4.10 3.47 14.67
CA ALA A 107 -3.52 2.66 15.74
C ALA A 107 -4.58 1.91 16.52
N GLU A 108 -5.66 2.60 16.91
CA GLU A 108 -6.77 2.01 17.65
C GLU A 108 -7.55 1.00 16.78
N ALA A 109 -7.79 1.33 15.51
CA ALA A 109 -8.47 0.45 14.56
C ALA A 109 -7.68 -0.85 14.28
N ILE A 110 -6.35 -0.78 14.15
CA ILE A 110 -5.49 -1.95 13.95
C ILE A 110 -5.53 -2.87 15.17
N ASP A 111 -5.43 -2.32 16.40
CA ASP A 111 -5.53 -3.10 17.64
C ASP A 111 -6.92 -3.76 17.75
N LEU A 112 -7.98 -3.01 17.46
CA LEU A 112 -9.35 -3.52 17.49
C LEU A 112 -9.54 -4.67 16.48
N ILE A 113 -9.06 -4.53 15.25
CA ILE A 113 -9.12 -5.58 14.21
C ILE A 113 -8.38 -6.84 14.68
N GLY A 114 -7.17 -6.70 15.22
CA GLY A 114 -6.41 -7.84 15.74
C GLY A 114 -7.16 -8.57 16.86
N ARG A 115 -7.78 -7.83 17.78
CA ARG A 115 -8.61 -8.40 18.86
C ARG A 115 -9.91 -9.01 18.32
N ALA A 116 -10.54 -8.39 17.32
CA ALA A 116 -11.72 -8.95 16.67
C ALA A 116 -11.47 -10.33 16.06
N TRP A 117 -10.26 -10.56 15.54
CA TRP A 117 -9.88 -11.86 14.97
C TRP A 117 -9.45 -12.91 16.00
N SER A 118 -8.86 -12.48 17.13
CA SER A 118 -8.29 -13.39 18.13
C SER A 118 -9.22 -13.72 19.30
N SER A 119 -10.13 -12.81 19.68
CA SER A 119 -10.99 -12.97 20.85
C SER A 119 -12.31 -13.64 20.51
N GLU A 120 -12.84 -14.50 21.35
CA GLU A 120 -14.18 -15.08 21.21
C GLU A 120 -15.24 -13.96 21.30
N THR A 121 -15.15 -13.13 22.33
CA THR A 121 -15.99 -11.94 22.52
C THR A 121 -15.12 -10.70 22.51
N LEU A 122 -15.43 -9.75 21.64
CA LEU A 122 -14.74 -8.48 21.54
C LEU A 122 -15.38 -7.46 22.49
N THR A 123 -14.64 -7.08 23.51
CA THR A 123 -14.89 -5.88 24.31
C THR A 123 -13.73 -4.92 24.08
N PHE A 124 -14.03 -3.70 23.69
CA PHE A 124 -13.01 -2.69 23.39
C PHE A 124 -13.47 -1.32 23.88
N ARG A 125 -12.60 -0.59 24.57
CA ARG A 125 -12.86 0.78 24.99
C ARG A 125 -11.63 1.63 24.69
N GLY A 126 -11.78 2.53 23.73
CA GLY A 126 -10.73 3.42 23.27
C GLY A 126 -11.19 4.87 23.15
N LYS A 127 -10.41 5.67 22.44
CA LYS A 127 -10.71 7.07 22.15
C LYS A 127 -11.79 7.22 21.06
N PHE A 128 -11.76 6.32 20.09
CA PHE A 128 -12.60 6.37 18.88
C PHE A 128 -13.68 5.29 18.88
N PHE A 129 -13.45 4.17 19.55
CA PHE A 129 -14.35 3.02 19.53
C PHE A 129 -14.70 2.56 20.94
N ASP A 130 -15.99 2.25 21.16
CA ASP A 130 -16.50 1.60 22.37
C ASP A 130 -17.38 0.41 21.95
N ILE A 131 -16.86 -0.81 22.12
CA ILE A 131 -17.51 -2.05 21.71
C ILE A 131 -17.93 -2.83 22.96
N PRO A 132 -19.24 -3.03 23.19
CA PRO A 132 -19.78 -3.49 24.48
C PRO A 132 -19.84 -5.03 24.63
N GLY A 133 -18.90 -5.76 24.11
CA GLY A 133 -18.90 -7.23 24.21
C GLY A 133 -19.78 -7.90 23.14
N VAL A 134 -19.25 -8.00 21.93
CA VAL A 134 -19.92 -8.63 20.77
C VAL A 134 -19.08 -9.78 20.22
N VAL A 135 -19.75 -10.74 19.61
CA VAL A 135 -19.08 -11.80 18.85
C VAL A 135 -18.92 -11.34 17.40
N VAL A 136 -17.68 -11.09 16.97
CA VAL A 136 -17.37 -10.72 15.58
C VAL A 136 -17.10 -12.00 14.77
N ASN A 137 -17.83 -12.21 13.72
CA ASN A 137 -17.73 -13.37 12.83
C ASN A 137 -17.81 -12.96 11.35
N PRO A 138 -17.14 -13.71 10.42
CA PRO A 138 -16.32 -14.89 10.71
C PRO A 138 -14.97 -14.56 11.35
N LYS A 139 -14.26 -15.57 11.82
CA LYS A 139 -12.84 -15.47 12.18
C LYS A 139 -11.98 -15.93 11.01
N PRO A 140 -10.78 -15.35 10.80
CA PRO A 140 -9.84 -15.86 9.82
C PRO A 140 -9.35 -17.26 10.19
N ILE A 141 -9.03 -18.07 9.16
CA ILE A 141 -8.47 -19.41 9.37
C ILE A 141 -6.96 -19.38 9.65
N GLN A 142 -6.26 -18.32 9.23
CA GLN A 142 -4.85 -18.15 9.51
C GLN A 142 -4.61 -17.99 11.02
N LYS A 143 -3.55 -18.65 11.53
CA LYS A 143 -3.15 -18.59 12.96
C LYS A 143 -1.69 -18.18 13.10
N PRO A 144 -1.31 -17.38 14.10
CA PRO A 144 -2.22 -16.79 15.12
C PRO A 144 -3.17 -15.75 14.55
N LEU A 145 -2.77 -14.98 13.52
CA LEU A 145 -3.52 -13.97 12.77
C LEU A 145 -3.02 -13.88 11.33
N PRO A 146 -3.82 -13.39 10.40
CA PRO A 146 -3.32 -12.96 9.09
C PRO A 146 -2.22 -11.89 9.25
N PRO A 147 -1.24 -11.83 8.32
CA PRO A 147 -0.23 -10.77 8.34
C PRO A 147 -0.88 -9.38 8.26
N ILE A 148 -0.48 -8.49 9.18
CA ILE A 148 -0.94 -7.10 9.22
C ILE A 148 0.23 -6.20 8.84
N TYR A 149 -0.02 -5.31 7.90
CA TYR A 149 0.90 -4.27 7.43
C TYR A 149 0.30 -2.89 7.66
N MET A 150 1.15 -1.90 7.87
CA MET A 150 0.77 -0.49 7.83
C MET A 150 1.56 0.20 6.72
N ALA A 151 0.89 0.91 5.83
CA ALA A 151 1.56 1.71 4.81
C ALA A 151 1.59 3.18 5.22
N THR A 152 2.75 3.79 5.12
CA THR A 152 2.93 5.20 5.44
C THR A 152 4.02 5.85 4.59
N SER A 153 3.88 7.16 4.38
CA SER A 153 4.88 8.02 3.76
C SER A 153 5.35 9.14 4.71
N SER A 154 5.20 8.96 6.04
CA SER A 154 5.64 9.95 7.03
C SER A 154 6.34 9.28 8.20
N ILE A 155 7.23 10.03 8.86
CA ILE A 155 7.98 9.55 10.02
C ILE A 155 7.06 9.26 11.21
N GLU A 156 5.98 10.02 11.37
CA GLU A 156 4.98 9.79 12.43
C GLU A 156 4.27 8.44 12.23
N GLY A 157 3.91 8.12 10.99
CA GLY A 157 3.32 6.82 10.65
C GLY A 157 4.28 5.66 10.87
N VAL A 158 5.56 5.85 10.56
CA VAL A 158 6.62 4.87 10.86
C VAL A 158 6.70 4.59 12.36
N ALA A 159 6.68 5.64 13.18
CA ALA A 159 6.70 5.49 14.65
C ALA A 159 5.48 4.72 15.17
N VAL A 160 4.30 4.96 14.59
CA VAL A 160 3.07 4.22 14.95
C VAL A 160 3.18 2.75 14.57
N GLY A 161 3.60 2.44 13.34
CA GLY A 161 3.78 1.05 12.88
C GLY A 161 4.78 0.26 13.73
N ALA A 162 5.90 0.91 14.09
CA ALA A 162 6.91 0.33 14.96
C ALA A 162 6.40 0.09 16.39
N ARG A 163 5.64 1.05 16.96
CA ARG A 163 5.02 0.92 18.29
C ARG A 163 4.00 -0.23 18.34
N LEU A 164 3.22 -0.40 17.28
CA LEU A 164 2.24 -1.49 17.18
C LEU A 164 2.89 -2.85 16.88
N GLY A 165 4.15 -2.88 16.46
CA GLY A 165 4.83 -4.10 16.05
C GLY A 165 4.21 -4.77 14.83
N VAL A 166 3.65 -4.00 13.90
CA VAL A 166 3.11 -4.51 12.63
C VAL A 166 4.12 -4.36 11.50
N ASN A 167 3.99 -5.15 10.44
CA ASN A 167 4.81 -5.00 9.24
C ASN A 167 4.59 -3.62 8.60
N LEU A 168 5.57 -3.13 7.84
CA LEU A 168 5.51 -1.79 7.26
C LEU A 168 5.67 -1.82 5.74
N PHE A 169 4.92 -0.96 5.04
CA PHE A 169 5.11 -0.62 3.64
C PHE A 169 5.57 0.83 3.48
N LEU A 170 6.68 1.03 2.78
CA LEU A 170 7.20 2.35 2.42
C LEU A 170 7.12 2.57 0.90
N PRO A 171 6.40 3.62 0.45
CA PRO A 171 6.34 3.95 -0.97
C PRO A 171 7.57 4.76 -1.41
N ILE A 172 8.38 4.22 -2.31
CA ILE A 172 9.54 4.94 -2.83
C ILE A 172 9.15 6.05 -3.83
N HIS A 173 8.01 5.93 -4.50
CA HIS A 173 7.56 6.90 -5.51
C HIS A 173 7.14 8.26 -4.96
N THR A 174 7.08 8.42 -3.64
CA THR A 174 6.68 9.65 -2.95
C THR A 174 7.79 10.24 -2.08
N ARG A 175 8.95 9.61 -2.02
CA ARG A 175 10.08 9.97 -1.14
C ARG A 175 11.40 9.84 -1.90
N THR A 176 12.41 10.59 -1.45
CA THR A 176 13.78 10.38 -1.95
C THR A 176 14.37 9.10 -1.36
N PRO A 177 15.38 8.50 -2.00
CA PRO A 177 16.04 7.31 -1.45
C PRO A 177 16.56 7.51 -0.03
N GLU A 178 17.10 8.70 0.29
CA GLU A 178 17.62 9.05 1.62
C GLU A 178 16.49 9.04 2.67
N GLN A 179 15.31 9.60 2.34
CA GLN A 179 14.14 9.55 3.22
C GLN A 179 13.64 8.12 3.43
N VAL A 180 13.67 7.28 2.40
CA VAL A 180 13.27 5.87 2.55
C VAL A 180 14.22 5.13 3.48
N MET A 181 15.54 5.36 3.37
CA MET A 181 16.55 4.79 4.28
C MET A 181 16.39 5.29 5.72
N GLU A 182 16.15 6.60 5.91
CA GLU A 182 15.87 7.19 7.22
C GLU A 182 14.64 6.53 7.87
N TYR A 183 13.55 6.38 7.12
CA TYR A 183 12.30 5.79 7.62
C TYR A 183 12.46 4.31 7.94
N ALA A 184 13.19 3.57 7.12
CA ALA A 184 13.51 2.17 7.40
C ALA A 184 14.33 2.03 8.69
N GLY A 185 15.38 2.84 8.86
CA GLY A 185 16.17 2.89 10.10
C GLY A 185 15.33 3.23 11.33
N ALA A 186 14.45 4.23 11.22
CA ALA A 186 13.52 4.61 12.28
C ALA A 186 12.54 3.48 12.65
N TYR A 187 12.04 2.74 11.65
CA TYR A 187 11.18 1.58 11.88
C TYR A 187 11.89 0.47 12.68
N TRP A 188 13.07 0.04 12.23
CA TRP A 188 13.82 -1.02 12.89
C TRP A 188 14.24 -0.66 14.31
N ASN A 189 14.65 0.59 14.54
CA ASN A 189 14.99 1.09 15.87
C ASN A 189 13.74 1.21 16.76
N GLY A 190 12.64 1.68 16.19
CA GLY A 190 11.37 1.79 16.90
C GLY A 190 10.81 0.44 17.35
N LEU A 191 10.89 -0.61 16.53
CA LEU A 191 10.52 -1.97 16.92
C LEU A 191 11.27 -2.42 18.17
N ARG A 192 12.62 -2.30 18.16
CA ARG A 192 13.45 -2.67 19.33
C ARG A 192 13.10 -1.87 20.57
N ALA A 193 12.89 -0.55 20.42
CA ALA A 193 12.53 0.33 21.53
C ALA A 193 11.19 -0.02 22.18
N HIS A 194 10.27 -0.65 21.43
CA HIS A 194 8.96 -1.09 21.94
C HIS A 194 8.91 -2.59 22.26
N GLY A 195 10.06 -3.29 22.26
CA GLY A 195 10.16 -4.69 22.66
C GLY A 195 9.70 -5.70 21.60
N HIS A 196 9.60 -5.27 20.33
CA HIS A 196 9.30 -6.17 19.21
C HIS A 196 10.60 -6.69 18.58
N ASP A 197 10.60 -7.98 18.18
CA ASP A 197 11.72 -8.54 17.44
C ASP A 197 11.66 -8.14 15.96
N PRO A 198 12.66 -7.40 15.44
CA PRO A 198 12.70 -7.06 14.01
C PRO A 198 12.75 -8.27 13.09
N ALA A 199 13.30 -9.41 13.53
CA ALA A 199 13.37 -10.62 12.72
C ALA A 199 12.00 -11.24 12.43
N GLU A 200 10.99 -10.94 13.25
CA GLU A 200 9.61 -11.36 13.05
C GLU A 200 8.78 -10.39 12.22
N ARG A 201 9.39 -9.34 11.69
CA ARG A 201 8.66 -8.28 10.98
C ARG A 201 9.21 -8.10 9.57
N ALA A 202 8.32 -7.71 8.67
CA ALA A 202 8.65 -7.40 7.29
C ALA A 202 8.60 -5.90 7.02
N LEU A 203 9.56 -5.44 6.24
CA LEU A 203 9.53 -4.14 5.58
C LEU A 203 9.40 -4.37 4.09
N GLY A 204 8.34 -3.83 3.48
CA GLY A 204 8.11 -3.88 2.04
C GLY A 204 8.30 -2.50 1.39
N LEU A 205 8.97 -2.48 0.25
CA LEU A 205 9.14 -1.28 -0.57
C LEU A 205 8.17 -1.29 -1.75
N LEU A 206 7.23 -0.35 -1.77
CA LEU A 206 6.33 -0.16 -2.91
C LEU A 206 7.00 0.71 -3.96
N MET A 207 7.20 0.17 -5.15
CA MET A 207 7.87 0.85 -6.25
C MET A 207 7.18 0.60 -7.59
N PRO A 208 7.00 1.65 -8.42
CA PRO A 208 6.66 1.47 -9.82
C PRO A 208 7.75 0.68 -10.54
N VAL A 209 7.35 -0.34 -11.29
CA VAL A 209 8.27 -1.19 -12.05
C VAL A 209 7.81 -1.30 -13.50
N HIS A 210 8.72 -1.06 -14.45
CA HIS A 210 8.48 -1.38 -15.84
C HIS A 210 9.76 -1.88 -16.52
N LEU A 211 9.71 -3.13 -17.01
CA LEU A 211 10.84 -3.76 -17.65
C LEU A 211 10.60 -3.95 -19.16
N ALA A 212 11.68 -3.90 -19.93
CA ALA A 212 11.75 -4.29 -21.31
C ALA A 212 13.17 -4.82 -21.62
N PRO A 213 13.41 -5.45 -22.78
CA PRO A 213 14.73 -5.99 -23.12
C PRO A 213 15.88 -5.01 -23.03
N THR A 214 15.62 -3.71 -23.21
CA THR A 214 16.60 -2.63 -22.99
C THR A 214 15.99 -1.48 -22.19
N THR A 215 16.82 -0.77 -21.42
CA THR A 215 16.40 0.41 -20.66
C THR A 215 15.76 1.48 -21.56
N ALA A 216 16.25 1.68 -22.78
CA ALA A 216 15.67 2.64 -23.72
C ALA A 216 14.24 2.25 -24.14
N GLN A 217 14.00 0.95 -24.41
CA GLN A 217 12.67 0.44 -24.73
C GLN A 217 11.71 0.54 -23.54
N ALA A 218 12.18 0.20 -22.33
CA ALA A 218 11.37 0.31 -21.13
C ALA A 218 10.87 1.74 -20.92
N ARG A 219 11.78 2.71 -20.99
CA ARG A 219 11.47 4.14 -20.87
C ARG A 219 10.46 4.60 -21.92
N ALA A 220 10.71 4.31 -23.20
CA ALA A 220 9.83 4.72 -24.30
C ALA A 220 8.41 4.13 -24.17
N ARG A 221 8.27 2.89 -23.68
CA ARG A 221 6.99 2.20 -23.53
C ARG A 221 6.13 2.72 -22.38
N CYS A 222 6.73 3.16 -21.27
CA CYS A 222 5.99 3.50 -20.07
C CYS A 222 5.92 4.99 -19.74
N GLU A 223 6.75 5.86 -20.34
CA GLU A 223 6.86 7.28 -20.00
C GLU A 223 5.51 7.98 -19.94
N ALA A 224 4.73 7.94 -21.02
CA ALA A 224 3.43 8.61 -21.07
C ALA A 224 2.47 8.09 -19.99
N GLY A 225 2.46 6.76 -19.78
CA GLY A 225 1.60 6.11 -18.77
C GLY A 225 2.00 6.47 -17.34
N VAL A 226 3.28 6.36 -17.02
CA VAL A 226 3.82 6.71 -15.70
C VAL A 226 3.62 8.21 -15.41
N MET A 227 3.93 9.07 -16.35
CA MET A 227 3.76 10.52 -16.18
C MET A 227 2.29 10.94 -16.06
N SER A 228 1.36 10.19 -16.64
CA SER A 228 -0.07 10.40 -16.42
C SER A 228 -0.47 10.23 -14.96
N TYR A 229 0.13 9.28 -14.24
CA TYR A 229 -0.06 9.10 -12.80
C TYR A 229 0.42 10.34 -12.02
N PHE A 230 1.67 10.77 -12.23
CA PHE A 230 2.23 11.92 -11.52
C PHE A 230 1.44 13.21 -11.80
N LYS A 231 0.99 13.39 -13.06
CA LYS A 231 0.11 14.48 -13.43
C LYS A 231 -1.23 14.41 -12.67
N THR A 232 -1.87 13.25 -12.64
CA THR A 232 -3.15 13.05 -11.93
C THR A 232 -3.02 13.39 -10.45
N ILE A 233 -1.95 12.96 -9.79
CA ILE A 233 -1.67 13.28 -8.38
C ILE A 233 -1.48 14.79 -8.18
N SER A 234 -0.74 15.45 -9.07
CA SER A 234 -0.53 16.90 -9.02
C SER A 234 -1.84 17.67 -9.19
N ASP A 235 -2.67 17.26 -10.15
CA ASP A 235 -3.99 17.85 -10.40
C ASP A 235 -4.91 17.69 -9.18
N MET A 236 -5.00 16.47 -8.62
CA MET A 236 -5.78 16.16 -7.42
C MET A 236 -5.35 17.04 -6.24
N ARG A 237 -4.04 17.17 -6.02
CA ARG A 237 -3.49 18.03 -4.97
C ARG A 237 -3.90 19.50 -5.16
N THR A 238 -3.79 20.01 -6.35
CA THR A 238 -4.15 21.39 -6.70
C THR A 238 -5.65 21.63 -6.48
N GLU A 239 -6.49 20.73 -6.96
CA GLU A 239 -7.95 20.80 -6.81
C GLU A 239 -8.37 20.74 -5.33
N TYR A 240 -7.76 19.81 -4.56
CA TYR A 240 -8.04 19.67 -3.13
C TYR A 240 -7.60 20.89 -2.34
N THR A 241 -6.41 21.43 -2.61
CA THR A 241 -5.90 22.65 -1.98
C THR A 241 -6.83 23.83 -2.26
N ALA A 242 -7.24 24.03 -3.52
CA ALA A 242 -8.17 25.10 -3.90
C ALA A 242 -9.55 24.93 -3.23
N TRP A 243 -10.01 23.69 -3.04
CA TRP A 243 -11.28 23.41 -2.36
C TRP A 243 -11.20 23.75 -0.86
N LEU A 244 -10.09 23.41 -0.16
CA LEU A 244 -9.86 23.79 1.24
C LEU A 244 -9.84 25.30 1.42
N ILE A 245 -9.12 26.02 0.55
CA ILE A 245 -9.03 27.50 0.59
C ILE A 245 -10.41 28.14 0.45
N ARG A 246 -11.22 27.67 -0.52
CA ARG A 246 -12.59 28.22 -0.71
C ARG A 246 -13.50 28.02 0.50
N ARG A 247 -13.21 27.05 1.36
CA ARG A 247 -13.96 26.75 2.59
C ARG A 247 -13.35 27.37 3.84
N ALA A 248 -12.32 28.19 3.70
CA ALA A 248 -11.56 28.77 4.81
C ALA A 248 -11.03 27.71 5.80
N VAL A 249 -10.74 26.51 5.30
CA VAL A 249 -10.12 25.43 6.09
C VAL A 249 -8.62 25.65 6.10
N GLU A 250 -8.03 25.57 7.29
CA GLU A 250 -6.56 25.67 7.42
C GLU A 250 -5.88 24.55 6.66
N LEU A 251 -4.88 24.91 5.82
CA LEU A 251 -4.16 23.92 5.04
C LEU A 251 -3.31 23.03 5.94
N PRO A 252 -3.47 21.71 5.86
CA PRO A 252 -2.56 20.76 6.50
C PRO A 252 -1.11 21.05 6.12
N ALA A 253 -0.16 20.84 7.02
CA ALA A 253 1.26 21.13 6.80
C ALA A 253 1.79 20.53 5.49
N ARG A 254 1.38 19.30 5.17
CA ARG A 254 1.73 18.59 3.92
C ARG A 254 1.27 19.30 2.63
N LEU A 255 0.29 20.20 2.70
CA LEU A 255 -0.18 20.97 1.55
C LEU A 255 0.43 22.37 1.49
N ARG A 256 1.09 22.83 2.55
CA ARG A 256 1.75 24.16 2.59
C ARG A 256 3.09 24.17 1.84
N THR A 257 3.75 22.99 1.74
CA THR A 257 5.03 22.83 1.05
C THR A 257 4.83 22.32 -0.36
N ALA A 258 5.54 22.95 -1.32
CA ALA A 258 5.61 22.57 -2.73
C ALA A 258 4.28 22.52 -3.48
N ALA A 259 3.65 23.69 -3.67
CA ALA A 259 2.70 23.85 -4.76
C ALA A 259 3.44 23.67 -6.10
N GLY A 260 3.09 22.61 -6.85
CA GLY A 260 3.31 22.56 -8.29
C GLY A 260 4.69 22.21 -8.82
N ALA A 261 5.57 21.60 -8.06
CA ALA A 261 6.81 21.03 -8.66
C ALA A 261 6.43 19.92 -9.65
N ARG A 262 6.61 20.20 -10.95
CA ARG A 262 6.45 19.21 -12.01
C ARG A 262 7.57 18.21 -11.88
N VAL A 263 7.23 16.94 -11.64
CA VAL A 263 8.23 15.87 -11.59
C VAL A 263 8.60 15.55 -13.05
N GLU A 264 9.90 15.62 -13.37
CA GLU A 264 10.41 15.23 -14.68
C GLU A 264 10.60 13.70 -14.74
N PHE A 265 10.39 13.10 -15.92
CA PHE A 265 10.47 11.66 -16.09
C PHE A 265 11.85 11.09 -15.72
N GLU A 266 12.92 11.82 -16.01
CA GLU A 266 14.26 11.41 -15.63
C GLU A 266 14.41 11.30 -14.10
N THR A 267 13.87 12.25 -13.34
CA THR A 267 13.82 12.18 -11.87
C THR A 267 13.04 10.97 -11.39
N VAL A 268 11.92 10.66 -12.04
CA VAL A 268 11.14 9.45 -11.72
C VAL A 268 11.99 8.19 -11.94
N CYS A 269 12.66 8.08 -13.08
CA CYS A 269 13.54 6.96 -13.38
C CYS A 269 14.71 6.85 -12.39
N GLN A 270 15.26 7.95 -11.93
CA GLN A 270 16.40 7.93 -11.02
C GLN A 270 16.00 7.60 -9.57
N GLN A 271 14.92 8.21 -9.06
CA GLN A 271 14.63 8.22 -7.62
C GLN A 271 13.34 7.45 -7.23
N HIS A 272 12.37 7.35 -8.12
CA HIS A 272 11.00 6.99 -7.75
C HIS A 272 10.46 5.71 -8.38
N ALA A 273 11.19 5.11 -9.31
CA ALA A 273 10.75 3.93 -10.05
C ALA A 273 11.91 3.05 -10.48
N VAL A 274 11.62 1.80 -10.80
CA VAL A 274 12.53 0.86 -11.45
C VAL A 274 12.07 0.69 -12.91
N ILE A 275 12.68 1.45 -13.80
CA ILE A 275 12.33 1.47 -15.23
C ILE A 275 13.59 1.19 -16.03
N GLY A 276 13.66 0.00 -16.65
CA GLY A 276 14.84 -0.41 -17.40
C GLY A 276 14.82 -1.87 -17.85
N ASP A 277 16.02 -2.39 -18.07
CA ASP A 277 16.24 -3.83 -18.26
C ASP A 277 16.39 -4.57 -16.92
N SER A 278 16.51 -5.87 -16.99
CA SER A 278 16.59 -6.72 -15.78
C SER A 278 17.87 -6.50 -14.97
N ALA A 279 18.98 -6.10 -15.59
CA ALA A 279 20.22 -5.80 -14.89
C ALA A 279 20.04 -4.55 -14.02
N LEU A 280 19.53 -3.45 -14.60
CA LEU A 280 19.20 -2.24 -13.87
C LEU A 280 18.22 -2.49 -12.72
N ALA A 281 17.21 -3.35 -12.96
CA ALA A 281 16.24 -3.69 -11.92
C ALA A 281 16.88 -4.41 -10.74
N LEU A 282 17.74 -5.40 -11.00
CA LEU A 282 18.47 -6.13 -9.96
C LEU A 282 19.37 -5.22 -9.15
N ASP A 283 20.14 -4.36 -9.81
CA ASP A 283 21.04 -3.42 -9.14
C ASP A 283 20.26 -2.46 -8.22
N LYS A 284 19.21 -1.82 -8.75
CA LYS A 284 18.40 -0.86 -7.97
C LYS A 284 17.66 -1.49 -6.80
N ILE A 285 17.00 -2.61 -7.05
CA ILE A 285 16.23 -3.33 -6.02
C ILE A 285 17.21 -3.86 -4.96
N GLY A 286 18.31 -4.49 -5.40
CA GLY A 286 19.34 -5.01 -4.50
C GLY A 286 19.96 -3.94 -3.61
N GLU A 287 20.30 -2.77 -4.18
CA GLU A 287 20.82 -1.64 -3.42
C GLU A 287 19.80 -1.13 -2.36
N LEU A 288 18.53 -0.95 -2.77
CA LEU A 288 17.50 -0.44 -1.87
C LEU A 288 17.18 -1.45 -0.75
N THR A 289 17.03 -2.72 -1.07
CA THR A 289 16.75 -3.76 -0.07
C THR A 289 17.91 -3.94 0.90
N GLN A 290 19.14 -3.93 0.43
CA GLN A 290 20.33 -3.99 1.27
C GLN A 290 20.43 -2.81 2.24
N LYS A 291 20.22 -1.57 1.74
CA LYS A 291 20.34 -0.36 2.56
C LYS A 291 19.20 -0.18 3.56
N THR A 292 18.01 -0.69 3.26
CA THR A 292 16.83 -0.53 4.12
C THR A 292 16.58 -1.73 5.02
N GLY A 293 17.18 -2.89 4.73
CA GLY A 293 16.82 -4.16 5.37
C GLY A 293 15.43 -4.66 4.96
N ALA A 294 14.90 -4.18 3.82
CA ALA A 294 13.60 -4.61 3.33
C ALA A 294 13.63 -6.07 2.89
N SER A 295 12.60 -6.82 3.30
CA SER A 295 12.41 -8.24 2.99
C SER A 295 11.37 -8.49 1.90
N ALA A 296 10.70 -7.44 1.42
CA ALA A 296 9.69 -7.56 0.38
C ALA A 296 9.72 -6.37 -0.60
N VAL A 297 9.41 -6.67 -1.86
CA VAL A 297 9.23 -5.68 -2.92
C VAL A 297 7.80 -5.76 -3.43
N LEU A 298 7.08 -4.64 -3.36
CA LEU A 298 5.77 -4.48 -3.97
C LEU A 298 5.97 -3.83 -5.34
N ALA A 299 6.15 -4.65 -6.36
CA ALA A 299 6.35 -4.20 -7.73
C ALA A 299 5.03 -3.69 -8.33
N TRP A 300 4.92 -2.39 -8.51
CA TRP A 300 3.73 -1.76 -9.06
C TRP A 300 3.84 -1.63 -10.59
N PHE A 301 3.39 -2.67 -11.31
CA PHE A 301 3.44 -2.72 -12.76
C PHE A 301 2.34 -1.90 -13.44
N ASN A 302 1.12 -1.92 -12.87
CA ASN A 302 -0.06 -1.26 -13.45
C ASN A 302 -0.18 0.18 -12.95
N ILE A 303 0.78 1.04 -13.31
CA ILE A 303 0.80 2.44 -12.91
C ILE A 303 0.28 3.35 -14.03
N GLY A 304 -0.61 4.28 -13.66
CA GLY A 304 -1.15 5.27 -14.58
C GLY A 304 -1.81 4.64 -15.81
N ALA A 305 -1.46 5.13 -17.00
CA ALA A 305 -2.02 4.66 -18.25
C ALA A 305 -1.05 3.78 -19.06
N VAL A 306 -0.16 3.03 -18.40
CA VAL A 306 0.70 2.04 -19.08
C VAL A 306 -0.17 0.98 -19.75
N PRO A 307 0.03 0.68 -21.05
CA PRO A 307 -0.81 -0.27 -21.77
C PRO A 307 -0.80 -1.67 -21.13
N HIS A 308 -1.96 -2.32 -21.08
CA HIS A 308 -2.14 -3.62 -20.43
C HIS A 308 -1.18 -4.70 -20.96
N ALA A 309 -0.94 -4.75 -22.27
CA ALA A 309 0.02 -5.69 -22.84
C ALA A 309 1.45 -5.45 -22.32
N ALA A 310 1.88 -4.18 -22.26
CA ALA A 310 3.20 -3.82 -21.77
C ALA A 310 3.36 -4.12 -20.26
N VAL A 311 2.27 -3.99 -19.47
CA VAL A 311 2.25 -4.41 -18.06
C VAL A 311 2.51 -5.92 -17.95
N LYS A 312 1.84 -6.74 -18.75
CA LYS A 312 2.00 -8.20 -18.74
C LYS A 312 3.40 -8.63 -19.16
N GLU A 313 3.92 -8.08 -20.27
CA GLU A 313 5.30 -8.32 -20.72
C GLU A 313 6.32 -7.98 -19.62
N SER A 314 6.14 -6.85 -18.93
CA SER A 314 7.01 -6.44 -17.82
C SER A 314 6.91 -7.40 -16.63
N MET A 315 5.72 -7.91 -16.30
CA MET A 315 5.53 -8.92 -15.25
C MET A 315 6.23 -10.24 -15.61
N GLU A 316 6.09 -10.69 -16.85
CA GLU A 316 6.73 -11.91 -17.37
C GLU A 316 8.26 -11.82 -17.30
N GLN A 317 8.82 -10.71 -17.78
CA GLN A 317 10.27 -10.47 -17.71
C GLN A 317 10.77 -10.39 -16.26
N PHE A 318 10.05 -9.68 -15.37
CA PHE A 318 10.40 -9.59 -13.95
C PHE A 318 10.42 -10.97 -13.28
N ALA A 319 9.40 -11.78 -13.54
CA ALA A 319 9.30 -13.12 -12.98
C ALA A 319 10.40 -14.06 -13.47
N ALA A 320 10.78 -13.95 -14.75
CA ALA A 320 11.79 -14.83 -15.35
C ALA A 320 13.23 -14.43 -14.98
N GLU A 321 13.53 -13.13 -14.92
CA GLU A 321 14.90 -12.65 -14.90
C GLU A 321 15.32 -11.93 -13.61
N VAL A 322 14.35 -11.41 -12.84
CA VAL A 322 14.61 -10.63 -11.62
C VAL A 322 14.23 -11.42 -10.37
N MET A 323 12.99 -11.89 -10.28
CA MET A 323 12.45 -12.57 -9.11
C MET A 323 13.32 -13.75 -8.58
N PRO A 324 13.91 -14.62 -9.47
CA PRO A 324 14.73 -15.72 -8.98
C PRO A 324 16.07 -15.31 -8.37
N LYS A 325 16.45 -14.03 -8.46
CA LYS A 325 17.75 -13.49 -8.00
C LYS A 325 17.60 -12.51 -6.84
N LEU A 326 16.35 -12.23 -6.40
CA LEU A 326 16.04 -11.46 -5.20
C LEU A 326 15.90 -12.36 -3.98
#